data_0dc4dabbe8448d046db022a8ed3160ee
#
_entry.id   0dc4dabbe8448d046db022a8ed3160ee
#
_cell.length_a   1.000
_cell.length_b   1.000
_cell.length_c   1.000
_cell.angle_alpha   90.00
_cell.angle_beta   90.00
_cell.angle_gamma   90.00
#
_symmetry.space_group_name_H-M   'P 1'
#
loop_
_entity.id
_entity.type
_entity.pdbx_description
1 polymer ?
#
loop_
_entity_poly.entity_id
_entity_poly.type
_entity_poly.pdbx_seq_one_letter_code
_entity_poly.pdbx_strand_id
1 'polypeptide(L)'
;MKSEVIKYPDTVDEKTVLNKIEELNKDETVSGILVQLPLPKHINKQHVIETISPHKDVDGLHPMNVGNLSSGYQGSIPCTPLGCYYLLKKIEPNLTGKKAVMIGRSNLNGKAMAQLLLQEDCTVTIT
;
A
#
# COMPACT_ATOMS: atom_id res chain seq x y z
N MET A 1 19.92 6.93 -0.58
CA MET A 1 18.60 7.26 -1.12
C MET A 1 18.37 8.75 -0.92
N LYS A 2 17.98 9.49 -1.96
CA LYS A 2 17.59 10.91 -1.86
C LYS A 2 16.07 10.93 -1.62
N SER A 3 15.60 11.73 -0.66
CA SER A 3 14.17 11.94 -0.43
C SER A 3 13.84 13.42 -0.44
N GLU A 4 12.68 13.76 -0.97
CA GLU A 4 12.11 15.10 -0.96
C GLU A 4 10.76 15.06 -0.26
N VAL A 5 10.49 16.02 0.62
CA VAL A 5 9.21 16.14 1.33
C VAL A 5 8.49 17.39 0.85
N ILE A 6 7.35 17.21 0.21
CA ILE A 6 6.49 18.28 -0.27
C ILE A 6 5.36 18.46 0.74
N LYS A 7 5.28 19.61 1.37
CA LYS A 7 4.25 19.95 2.36
C LYS A 7 3.26 20.94 1.79
N TYR A 8 1.99 20.64 1.96
CA TYR A 8 0.89 21.54 1.63
C TYR A 8 0.11 21.93 2.90
N PRO A 9 -0.51 23.10 2.92
CA PRO A 9 -1.46 23.44 3.97
C PRO A 9 -2.71 22.56 3.87
N ASP A 10 -3.43 22.38 4.96
CA ASP A 10 -4.67 21.58 4.99
C ASP A 10 -5.77 22.11 4.07
N THR A 11 -5.63 23.36 3.59
CA THR A 11 -6.56 24.02 2.66
C THR A 11 -6.22 23.82 1.18
N VAL A 12 -5.16 23.05 0.86
CA VAL A 12 -4.77 22.79 -0.54
C VAL A 12 -5.92 22.13 -1.30
N ASP A 13 -6.15 22.56 -2.53
CA ASP A 13 -7.14 21.94 -3.40
C ASP A 13 -6.63 20.60 -3.97
N GLU A 14 -7.57 19.68 -4.24
CA GLU A 14 -7.27 18.35 -4.78
C GLU A 14 -6.49 18.43 -6.09
N LYS A 15 -6.86 19.35 -6.97
CA LYS A 15 -6.23 19.50 -8.29
C LYS A 15 -4.74 19.82 -8.19
N THR A 16 -4.34 20.65 -7.23
CA THR A 16 -2.92 20.95 -6.97
C THR A 16 -2.16 19.70 -6.57
N VAL A 17 -2.73 18.85 -5.72
CA VAL A 17 -2.12 17.59 -5.29
C VAL A 17 -2.00 16.62 -6.48
N LEU A 18 -3.07 16.44 -7.25
CA LEU A 18 -3.08 15.55 -8.42
C LEU A 18 -2.06 16.00 -9.48
N ASN A 19 -2.00 17.29 -9.81
CA ASN A 19 -1.03 17.82 -10.75
C ASN A 19 0.42 17.54 -10.31
N LYS A 20 0.71 17.65 -9.00
CA LYS A 20 2.04 17.34 -8.49
C LYS A 20 2.37 15.85 -8.60
N ILE A 21 1.41 14.98 -8.35
CA ILE A 21 1.60 13.53 -8.54
C ILE A 21 1.87 13.21 -10.01
N GLU A 22 1.13 13.83 -10.93
CA GLU A 22 1.34 13.63 -12.38
C GLU A 22 2.73 14.10 -12.84
N GLU A 23 3.22 15.24 -12.29
CA GLU A 23 4.58 15.71 -12.52
C GLU A 23 5.60 14.67 -12.06
N LEU A 24 5.46 14.18 -10.82
CA LEU A 24 6.35 13.16 -10.24
C LEU A 24 6.28 11.82 -10.97
N ASN A 25 5.12 11.45 -11.50
CA ASN A 25 4.96 10.25 -12.33
C ASN A 25 5.82 10.32 -13.60
N LYS A 26 5.93 11.51 -14.21
CA LYS A 26 6.70 11.74 -15.45
C LYS A 26 8.19 11.89 -15.22
N ASP A 27 8.61 12.23 -14.00
CA ASP A 27 10.02 12.41 -13.66
C ASP A 27 10.71 11.06 -13.48
N GLU A 28 11.58 10.68 -14.42
CA GLU A 28 12.32 9.42 -14.39
C GLU A 28 13.31 9.31 -13.21
N THR A 29 13.66 10.43 -12.58
CA THR A 29 14.54 10.43 -11.41
C THR A 29 13.81 10.07 -10.11
N VAL A 30 12.47 10.10 -10.12
CA VAL A 30 11.60 9.73 -9.00
C VAL A 30 11.28 8.24 -9.08
N SER A 31 11.84 7.46 -8.16
CA SER A 31 11.62 6.01 -8.08
C SER A 31 10.38 5.60 -7.29
N GLY A 32 9.83 6.48 -6.46
CA GLY A 32 8.67 6.17 -5.65
C GLY A 32 7.97 7.41 -5.11
N ILE A 33 6.67 7.31 -4.94
CA ILE A 33 5.79 8.38 -4.44
C ILE A 33 5.01 7.82 -3.25
N LEU A 34 5.02 8.58 -2.15
CA LEU A 34 4.24 8.31 -0.95
C LEU A 34 3.36 9.53 -0.65
N VAL A 35 2.07 9.31 -0.53
CA VAL A 35 1.13 10.32 -0.06
C VAL A 35 0.68 9.96 1.34
N GLN A 36 1.08 10.79 2.31
CA GLN A 36 0.78 10.54 3.72
C GLN A 36 -0.72 10.57 3.98
N LEU A 37 -1.24 9.49 4.52
CA LEU A 37 -2.62 9.38 4.96
C LEU A 37 -2.73 9.64 6.48
N PRO A 38 -3.87 10.17 6.99
CA PRO A 38 -5.09 10.55 6.26
C PRO A 38 -4.97 11.88 5.52
N LEU A 39 -5.73 12.05 4.44
CA LEU A 39 -5.89 13.32 3.73
C LEU A 39 -7.02 14.18 4.33
N PRO A 40 -7.01 15.51 4.11
CA PRO A 40 -8.15 16.38 4.41
C PRO A 40 -9.44 15.88 3.75
N LYS A 41 -10.60 16.08 4.41
CA LYS A 41 -11.89 15.52 3.97
C LYS A 41 -12.36 15.95 2.57
N HIS A 42 -11.92 17.13 2.10
CA HIS A 42 -12.26 17.66 0.79
C HIS A 42 -11.44 17.08 -0.37
N ILE A 43 -10.38 16.32 -0.06
CA ILE A 43 -9.55 15.64 -1.05
C ILE A 43 -10.02 14.18 -1.17
N ASN A 44 -10.34 13.75 -2.38
CA ASN A 44 -10.73 12.37 -2.64
C ASN A 44 -9.50 11.46 -2.59
N LYS A 45 -9.39 10.72 -1.50
CA LYS A 45 -8.31 9.75 -1.29
C LYS A 45 -8.15 8.77 -2.46
N GLN A 46 -9.26 8.29 -3.03
CA GLN A 46 -9.21 7.29 -4.10
C GLN A 46 -8.62 7.89 -5.38
N HIS A 47 -9.00 9.11 -5.75
CA HIS A 47 -8.41 9.81 -6.89
C HIS A 47 -6.89 9.99 -6.72
N VAL A 48 -6.46 10.37 -5.52
CA VAL A 48 -5.03 10.55 -5.22
C VAL A 48 -4.27 9.24 -5.39
N ILE A 49 -4.78 8.13 -4.84
CA ILE A 49 -4.15 6.81 -4.95
C ILE A 49 -4.09 6.36 -6.41
N GLU A 50 -5.18 6.51 -7.16
CA GLU A 50 -5.26 6.08 -8.57
C GLU A 50 -4.43 6.94 -9.52
N THR A 51 -4.10 8.17 -9.13
CA THR A 51 -3.23 9.06 -9.91
C THR A 51 -1.76 8.68 -9.78
N ILE A 52 -1.34 8.04 -8.69
CA ILE A 52 0.04 7.56 -8.54
C ILE A 52 0.28 6.43 -9.54
N SER A 53 1.38 6.50 -10.30
CA SER A 53 1.78 5.39 -11.17
C SER A 53 1.95 4.11 -10.33
N PRO A 54 1.35 2.96 -10.71
CA PRO A 54 1.49 1.70 -9.97
C PRO A 54 2.94 1.30 -9.70
N HIS A 55 3.85 1.65 -10.62
CA HIS A 55 5.28 1.35 -10.48
C HIS A 55 6.01 2.27 -9.48
N LYS A 56 5.40 3.42 -9.13
CA LYS A 56 5.92 4.38 -8.16
C LYS A 56 5.13 4.40 -6.85
N ASP A 57 4.05 3.61 -6.76
CA ASP A 57 3.24 3.45 -5.54
C ASP A 57 4.01 2.59 -4.53
N VAL A 58 4.68 3.25 -3.59
CA VAL A 58 5.48 2.54 -2.56
C VAL A 58 4.65 1.99 -1.42
N ASP A 59 3.42 2.46 -1.25
CA ASP A 59 2.49 1.96 -0.22
C ASP A 59 1.66 0.75 -0.70
N GLY A 60 1.70 0.43 -2.00
CA GLY A 60 0.96 -0.69 -2.56
C GLY A 60 -0.57 -0.54 -2.48
N LEU A 61 -1.06 0.71 -2.49
CA LEU A 61 -2.49 1.02 -2.35
C LEU A 61 -3.22 1.17 -3.69
N HIS A 62 -2.46 1.35 -4.78
CA HIS A 62 -3.05 1.43 -6.11
C HIS A 62 -3.80 0.13 -6.43
N PRO A 63 -5.01 0.19 -7.04
CA PRO A 63 -5.82 -1.00 -7.35
C PRO A 63 -5.05 -2.09 -8.10
N MET A 64 -4.13 -1.73 -8.99
CA MET A 64 -3.27 -2.68 -9.68
C MET A 64 -2.37 -3.46 -8.71
N ASN A 65 -1.70 -2.79 -7.76
CA ASN A 65 -0.83 -3.44 -6.78
C ASN A 65 -1.64 -4.32 -5.80
N VAL A 66 -2.81 -3.85 -5.39
CA VAL A 66 -3.74 -4.64 -4.57
C VAL A 66 -4.19 -5.90 -5.32
N GLY A 67 -4.52 -5.77 -6.61
CA GLY A 67 -4.88 -6.90 -7.48
C GLY A 67 -3.72 -7.87 -7.67
N ASN A 68 -2.51 -7.37 -7.92
CA ASN A 68 -1.30 -8.17 -8.04
C ASN A 68 -1.04 -8.98 -6.76
N LEU A 69 -1.10 -8.35 -5.59
CA LEU A 69 -0.93 -9.04 -4.31
C LEU A 69 -1.98 -10.14 -4.12
N SER A 70 -3.26 -9.85 -4.43
CA SER A 70 -4.34 -10.84 -4.31
C SER A 70 -4.20 -12.02 -5.27
N SER A 71 -3.60 -11.80 -6.44
CA SER A 71 -3.43 -12.81 -7.49
C SER A 71 -2.07 -13.50 -7.47
N GLY A 72 -1.20 -13.15 -6.52
CA GLY A 72 0.15 -13.71 -6.42
C GLY A 72 1.14 -13.16 -7.46
N TYR A 73 0.84 -12.04 -8.11
CA TYR A 73 1.75 -11.37 -9.03
C TYR A 73 2.69 -10.40 -8.31
N GLN A 74 3.79 -10.06 -8.97
CA GLN A 74 4.71 -9.04 -8.46
C GLN A 74 4.07 -7.65 -8.46
N GLY A 75 4.30 -6.89 -7.38
CA GLY A 75 3.85 -5.53 -7.20
C GLY A 75 4.31 -4.97 -5.85
N SER A 76 4.04 -3.70 -5.61
CA SER A 76 4.29 -3.09 -4.31
C SER A 76 3.34 -3.67 -3.26
N ILE A 77 3.89 -4.00 -2.10
CA ILE A 77 3.14 -4.52 -0.94
C ILE A 77 3.23 -3.48 0.17
N PRO A 78 2.12 -3.16 0.87
CA PRO A 78 2.16 -2.23 1.99
C PRO A 78 3.22 -2.64 3.03
N CYS A 79 4.06 -1.67 3.43
CA CYS A 79 5.25 -1.95 4.24
C CYS A 79 4.92 -2.54 5.62
N THR A 80 3.82 -2.10 6.25
CA THR A 80 3.45 -2.59 7.59
C THR A 80 3.08 -4.07 7.59
N PRO A 81 2.14 -4.57 6.75
CA PRO A 81 1.86 -6.01 6.69
C PRO A 81 3.07 -6.83 6.24
N LEU A 82 3.86 -6.31 5.30
CA LEU A 82 5.08 -7.00 4.86
C LEU A 82 6.09 -7.14 6.00
N GLY A 83 6.29 -6.08 6.79
CA GLY A 83 7.15 -6.13 7.97
C GLY A 83 6.65 -7.11 9.02
N CYS A 84 5.34 -7.12 9.30
CA CYS A 84 4.72 -8.09 10.20
C CYS A 84 4.90 -9.53 9.69
N TYR A 85 4.73 -9.74 8.39
CA TYR A 85 4.96 -11.04 7.76
C TYR A 85 6.40 -11.52 7.96
N TYR A 86 7.41 -10.67 7.74
CA TYR A 86 8.81 -11.03 7.98
C TYR A 86 9.09 -11.36 9.44
N LEU A 87 8.52 -10.65 10.39
CA LEU A 87 8.66 -10.94 11.80
C LEU A 87 8.01 -12.28 12.16
N LEU A 88 6.81 -12.55 11.61
CA LEU A 88 6.11 -13.81 11.82
C LEU A 88 6.93 -15.00 11.29
N LYS A 89 7.49 -14.90 10.07
CA LYS A 89 8.31 -15.94 9.46
C LYS A 89 9.62 -16.23 10.23
N LYS A 90 10.11 -15.28 11.03
CA LYS A 90 11.25 -15.51 11.93
C LYS A 90 10.89 -16.39 13.12
N ILE A 91 9.64 -16.34 13.59
CA ILE A 91 9.16 -17.09 14.75
C ILE A 91 8.60 -18.45 14.30
N GLU A 92 7.83 -18.44 13.21
CA GLU A 92 7.17 -19.60 12.63
C GLU A 92 7.51 -19.68 11.13
N PRO A 93 8.59 -20.34 10.74
CA PRO A 93 9.04 -20.39 9.34
C PRO A 93 8.06 -21.10 8.41
N ASN A 94 7.29 -22.08 8.91
CA ASN A 94 6.27 -22.80 8.15
C ASN A 94 4.86 -22.44 8.62
N LEU A 95 4.14 -21.70 7.78
CA LEU A 95 2.78 -21.25 8.06
C LEU A 95 1.69 -22.13 7.41
N THR A 96 2.07 -23.08 6.56
CA THR A 96 1.15 -23.98 5.85
C THR A 96 0.17 -24.68 6.81
N GLY A 97 -1.12 -24.56 6.53
CA GLY A 97 -2.19 -25.18 7.32
C GLY A 97 -2.50 -24.48 8.66
N LYS A 98 -1.77 -23.42 9.01
CA LYS A 98 -2.06 -22.64 10.22
C LYS A 98 -3.38 -21.88 10.07
N LYS A 99 -4.07 -21.64 11.20
CA LYS A 99 -5.26 -20.80 11.27
C LYS A 99 -4.87 -19.41 11.73
N ALA A 100 -5.23 -18.40 10.95
CA ALA A 100 -4.93 -17.00 11.23
C ALA A 100 -6.21 -16.18 11.32
N VAL A 101 -6.30 -15.29 12.29
CA VAL A 101 -7.39 -14.33 12.43
C VAL A 101 -6.83 -12.93 12.31
N MET A 102 -7.30 -12.20 11.28
CA MET A 102 -6.98 -10.79 11.09
C MET A 102 -8.06 -9.91 11.69
N ILE A 103 -7.71 -9.15 12.72
CA ILE A 103 -8.59 -8.14 13.31
C ILE A 103 -8.35 -6.81 12.58
N GLY A 104 -9.33 -6.41 11.76
CA GLY A 104 -9.26 -5.25 10.88
C GLY A 104 -9.17 -5.62 9.40
N ARG A 105 -9.85 -4.83 8.55
CA ARG A 105 -10.03 -5.09 7.12
C ARG A 105 -9.71 -3.89 6.21
N SER A 106 -8.78 -3.04 6.63
CA SER A 106 -8.32 -1.94 5.78
C SER A 106 -7.49 -2.47 4.61
N ASN A 107 -7.52 -1.76 3.47
CA ASN A 107 -6.66 -2.09 2.33
C ASN A 107 -5.17 -1.93 2.69
N LEU A 108 -4.84 -0.97 3.55
CA LEU A 108 -3.47 -0.70 3.97
C LEU A 108 -2.85 -1.85 4.79
N ASN A 109 -3.62 -2.48 5.68
CA ASN A 109 -3.09 -3.47 6.63
C ASN A 109 -3.81 -4.81 6.58
N GLY A 110 -5.07 -4.88 7.00
CA GLY A 110 -5.76 -6.14 7.25
C GLY A 110 -5.91 -7.02 6.00
N LYS A 111 -6.35 -6.43 4.89
CA LYS A 111 -6.51 -7.18 3.64
C LYS A 111 -5.16 -7.60 3.06
N ALA A 112 -4.16 -6.72 3.07
CA ALA A 112 -2.84 -7.04 2.56
C ALA A 112 -2.17 -8.15 3.37
N MET A 113 -2.24 -8.10 4.72
CA MET A 113 -1.72 -9.17 5.57
C MET A 113 -2.44 -10.49 5.35
N ALA A 114 -3.77 -10.46 5.18
CA ALA A 114 -4.54 -11.66 4.88
C ALA A 114 -4.11 -12.31 3.56
N GLN A 115 -3.84 -11.52 2.52
CA GLN A 115 -3.32 -12.04 1.25
C GLN A 115 -1.94 -12.68 1.40
N LEU A 116 -1.03 -12.07 2.16
CA LEU A 116 0.28 -12.66 2.44
C LEU A 116 0.16 -14.01 3.17
N LEU A 117 -0.76 -14.12 4.13
CA LEU A 117 -1.00 -15.37 4.85
C LEU A 117 -1.68 -16.44 3.98
N LEU A 118 -2.57 -16.03 3.07
CA LEU A 118 -3.17 -16.96 2.09
C LEU A 118 -2.12 -17.53 1.13
N GLN A 119 -1.14 -16.73 0.71
CA GLN A 119 -0.02 -17.18 -0.12
C GLN A 119 0.91 -18.18 0.60
N GLU A 120 0.86 -18.23 1.93
CA GLU A 120 1.56 -19.22 2.77
C GLU A 120 0.67 -20.42 3.14
N ASP A 121 -0.43 -20.64 2.43
CA ASP A 121 -1.40 -21.72 2.64
C ASP A 121 -2.04 -21.72 4.04
N CYS A 122 -2.22 -20.55 4.66
CA CYS A 122 -2.97 -20.39 5.89
C CYS A 122 -4.49 -20.45 5.64
N THR A 123 -5.25 -20.91 6.63
CA THR A 123 -6.69 -20.66 6.73
C THR A 123 -6.90 -19.30 7.39
N VAL A 124 -7.43 -18.31 6.65
CA VAL A 124 -7.52 -16.92 7.14
C VAL A 124 -8.96 -16.50 7.38
N THR A 125 -9.22 -15.94 8.56
CA THR A 125 -10.47 -15.25 8.91
C THR A 125 -10.19 -13.76 9.05
N ILE A 126 -10.99 -12.92 8.41
CA ILE A 126 -10.90 -11.44 8.49
C ILE A 126 -12.16 -10.92 9.17
N THR A 127 -12.02 -10.04 10.17
CA THR A 127 -13.14 -9.41 10.89
C THR A 127 -13.15 -7.90 10.72
#